data_37f965537b928e2715bfe406629d33cd
#
_entry.id   37f965537b928e2715bfe406629d33cd
#
_cell.length_a   1.000
_cell.length_b   1.000
_cell.length_c   1.000
_cell.angle_alpha   90.00
_cell.angle_beta   90.00
_cell.angle_gamma   90.00
#
_symmetry.space_group_name_H-M   'P 1'
#
loop_
_entity.id
_entity.type
_entity.pdbx_description
1 polymer ?
#
loop_
_entity_poly.entity_id
_entity_poly.type
_entity_poly.pdbx_seq_one_letter_code
_entity_poly.pdbx_strand_id
1 'polypeptide(L)'
;MKYKIVLDAGHGGSDSGNIGNGITEKEYSLLISNYIKERLDALGIENIVTRNTDRFLSDDDRVNIISSAFGNESNVIVLSNHLRNEDGEGLEVVYALRN
;
A
#
# COMPACT_ATOMS: atom_id res chain seq x y z
N MET A 1 11.99 -19.00 -7.79
CA MET A 1 12.25 -17.69 -7.18
C MET A 1 11.02 -17.25 -6.42
N LYS A 2 11.18 -16.91 -5.15
CA LYS A 2 10.06 -16.42 -4.35
C LYS A 2 10.08 -14.89 -4.33
N TYR A 3 8.91 -14.30 -4.54
CA TYR A 3 8.74 -12.86 -4.41
C TYR A 3 8.28 -12.50 -3.02
N LYS A 4 8.70 -11.32 -2.55
CA LYS A 4 8.23 -10.71 -1.32
C LYS A 4 7.47 -9.45 -1.69
N ILE A 5 6.49 -9.10 -0.89
CA ILE A 5 5.54 -8.05 -1.24
C ILE A 5 5.64 -6.90 -0.24
N VAL A 6 5.70 -5.67 -0.75
CA VAL A 6 5.46 -4.47 0.06
C VAL A 6 4.08 -3.96 -0.30
N LEU A 7 3.22 -3.84 0.69
CA LEU A 7 1.88 -3.28 0.52
C LEU A 7 1.91 -1.82 0.95
N ASP A 8 1.55 -0.94 0.05
CA ASP A 8 1.50 0.48 0.30
C ASP A 8 0.06 0.97 0.27
N ALA A 9 -0.46 1.29 1.46
CA ALA A 9 -1.78 1.90 1.59
C ALA A 9 -1.61 3.41 1.41
N GLY A 10 -2.16 3.97 0.34
CA GLY A 10 -2.03 5.38 0.03
C GLY A 10 -2.60 6.29 1.09
N HIS A 11 -1.95 7.43 1.29
CA HIS A 11 -2.38 8.48 2.22
C HIS A 11 -2.35 8.03 3.68
N GLY A 12 -3.09 8.68 4.55
CA GLY A 12 -3.19 8.33 5.97
C GLY A 12 -3.11 9.53 6.90
N GLY A 13 -3.71 9.42 8.07
CA GLY A 13 -3.71 10.46 9.08
C GLY A 13 -4.28 11.77 8.56
N SER A 14 -3.47 12.82 8.59
CA SER A 14 -3.87 14.16 8.11
C SER A 14 -4.03 14.24 6.59
N ASP A 15 -3.52 13.28 5.84
CA ASP A 15 -3.70 13.20 4.39
C ASP A 15 -4.83 12.22 4.09
N SER A 16 -6.00 12.74 3.80
CA SER A 16 -7.18 11.92 3.52
C SER A 16 -7.16 11.27 2.14
N GLY A 17 -6.38 11.81 1.21
CA GLY A 17 -6.50 11.46 -0.20
C GLY A 17 -7.81 11.96 -0.77
N ASN A 18 -8.32 11.30 -1.79
CA ASN A 18 -9.59 11.65 -2.41
C ASN A 18 -10.76 11.35 -1.47
N ILE A 19 -11.76 12.24 -1.50
CA ILE A 19 -13.00 12.05 -0.75
C ILE A 19 -14.16 12.19 -1.75
N GLY A 20 -15.04 11.21 -1.75
CA GLY A 20 -16.21 11.23 -2.62
C GLY A 20 -17.21 10.16 -2.24
N ASN A 21 -18.50 10.45 -2.41
CA ASN A 21 -19.59 9.50 -2.14
C ASN A 21 -19.52 8.89 -0.72
N GLY A 22 -19.09 9.70 0.26
CA GLY A 22 -18.96 9.24 1.64
C GLY A 22 -17.77 8.32 1.89
N ILE A 23 -16.87 8.19 0.91
CA ILE A 23 -15.70 7.33 0.99
C ILE A 23 -14.45 8.20 1.08
N THR A 24 -13.56 7.83 1.99
CA THR A 24 -12.26 8.48 2.16
C THR A 24 -11.17 7.52 1.69
N GLU A 25 -10.32 7.97 0.79
CA GLU A 25 -9.31 7.12 0.18
C GLU A 25 -8.39 6.46 1.22
N LYS A 26 -7.94 7.22 2.23
CA LYS A 26 -7.03 6.67 3.26
C LYS A 26 -7.65 5.49 4.00
N GLU A 27 -8.96 5.52 4.24
CA GLU A 27 -9.64 4.44 4.96
C GLU A 27 -9.74 3.18 4.11
N TYR A 28 -10.14 3.33 2.86
CA TYR A 28 -10.33 2.18 1.98
C TYR A 28 -9.01 1.60 1.50
N SER A 29 -8.01 2.44 1.24
CA SER A 29 -6.68 1.91 0.90
C SER A 29 -6.11 1.10 2.06
N LEU A 30 -6.35 1.51 3.30
CA LEU A 30 -5.93 0.77 4.48
C LEU A 30 -6.69 -0.56 4.61
N LEU A 31 -8.02 -0.53 4.46
CA LEU A 31 -8.84 -1.74 4.54
C LEU A 31 -8.41 -2.77 3.49
N ILE A 32 -8.19 -2.32 2.26
CA ILE A 32 -7.78 -3.20 1.17
C ILE A 32 -6.40 -3.78 1.45
N SER A 33 -5.45 -2.94 1.87
CA SER A 33 -4.09 -3.40 2.18
C SER A 33 -4.07 -4.39 3.33
N ASN A 34 -4.86 -4.14 4.38
CA ASN A 34 -4.96 -5.06 5.51
C ASN A 34 -5.58 -6.40 5.09
N TYR A 35 -6.58 -6.38 4.21
CA TYR A 35 -7.16 -7.60 3.69
C TYR A 35 -6.16 -8.40 2.87
N ILE A 36 -5.42 -7.73 1.98
CA ILE A 36 -4.38 -8.38 1.17
C ILE A 36 -3.30 -8.97 2.08
N LYS A 37 -2.86 -8.23 3.10
CA LYS A 37 -1.87 -8.73 4.05
C LYS A 37 -2.35 -10.01 4.72
N GLU A 38 -3.58 -10.04 5.18
CA GLU A 38 -4.16 -11.23 5.81
C GLU A 38 -4.12 -12.43 4.87
N ARG A 39 -4.44 -12.20 3.59
CA ARG A 39 -4.40 -13.27 2.58
C ARG A 39 -2.96 -13.73 2.30
N LEU A 40 -2.03 -12.81 2.19
CA LEU A 40 -0.63 -13.16 1.96
C LEU A 40 -0.05 -13.93 3.15
N ASP A 41 -0.38 -13.51 4.37
CA ASP A 41 0.06 -14.21 5.58
C ASP A 41 -0.47 -15.65 5.59
N ALA A 42 -1.75 -15.83 5.24
CA ALA A 42 -2.36 -17.16 5.17
C ALA A 42 -1.70 -18.05 4.12
N LEU A 43 -1.19 -17.46 3.05
CA LEU A 43 -0.50 -18.18 1.97
C LEU A 43 0.99 -18.37 2.25
N GLY A 44 1.51 -17.84 3.36
CA GLY A 44 2.92 -17.93 3.68
C GLY A 44 3.81 -17.03 2.84
N ILE A 45 3.27 -15.98 2.22
CA ILE A 45 4.03 -15.03 1.41
C ILE A 45 4.51 -13.89 2.30
N GLU A 46 5.82 -13.70 2.38
CA GLU A 46 6.41 -12.63 3.19
C GLU A 46 5.99 -11.26 2.67
N ASN A 47 5.60 -10.39 3.58
CA ASN A 47 5.14 -9.06 3.21
C ASN A 47 5.41 -8.04 4.32
N ILE A 48 5.52 -6.80 3.92
CA ILE A 48 5.66 -5.64 4.81
C ILE A 48 4.66 -4.60 4.34
N VAL A 49 4.03 -3.90 5.28
CA VAL A 49 3.11 -2.81 4.96
C VAL A 49 3.77 -1.48 5.29
N THR A 50 3.49 -0.45 4.50
CA THR A 50 3.99 0.90 4.80
C THR A 50 3.30 1.48 6.03
N ARG A 51 2.01 1.19 6.19
CA ARG A 51 1.26 1.50 7.40
C ARG A 51 0.15 0.47 7.59
N ASN A 52 -0.21 0.23 8.83
CA ASN A 52 -1.33 -0.67 9.17
C ASN A 52 -2.37 0.02 10.03
N THR A 53 -2.25 1.33 10.21
CA THR A 53 -3.20 2.16 10.96
C THR A 53 -3.43 3.46 10.20
N ASP A 54 -4.36 4.28 10.69
CA ASP A 54 -4.63 5.61 10.15
C ASP A 54 -3.55 6.58 10.61
N ARG A 55 -2.41 6.51 9.94
CA ARG A 55 -1.22 7.26 10.30
C ARG A 55 -0.70 7.99 9.08
N PHE A 56 -0.23 9.22 9.27
CA PHE A 56 0.41 9.99 8.22
C PHE A 56 1.83 9.48 7.97
N LEU A 57 2.16 9.34 6.69
CA LEU A 57 3.53 9.10 6.23
C LEU A 57 3.89 10.19 5.23
N SER A 58 5.01 10.89 5.46
CA SER A 58 5.53 11.77 4.43
C SER A 58 5.98 10.95 3.22
N ASP A 59 6.14 11.60 2.07
CA ASP A 59 6.64 10.91 0.88
C ASP A 59 8.01 10.31 1.15
N ASP A 60 8.88 11.04 1.85
CA ASP A 60 10.22 10.54 2.18
C ASP A 60 10.15 9.33 3.11
N ASP A 61 9.31 9.36 4.14
CA ASP A 61 9.13 8.22 5.03
C ASP A 61 8.64 7.00 4.27
N ARG A 62 7.66 7.19 3.39
CA ARG A 62 7.09 6.12 2.60
C ARG A 62 8.13 5.50 1.68
N VAL A 63 8.90 6.33 0.97
CA VAL A 63 9.98 5.86 0.10
C VAL A 63 11.03 5.11 0.91
N ASN A 64 11.40 5.61 2.10
CA ASN A 64 12.38 4.94 2.95
C ASN A 64 11.91 3.57 3.40
N ILE A 65 10.64 3.43 3.79
CA ILE A 65 10.08 2.14 4.16
C ILE A 65 10.14 1.17 2.98
N ILE A 66 9.71 1.61 1.81
CA ILE A 66 9.66 0.76 0.61
C ILE A 66 11.08 0.36 0.19
N SER A 67 12.02 1.30 0.17
CA SER A 67 13.37 1.00 -0.31
C SER A 67 14.19 0.16 0.65
N SER A 68 13.90 0.20 1.94
CA SER A 68 14.63 -0.59 2.94
C SER A 68 13.96 -1.92 3.29
N ALA A 69 12.73 -2.13 2.86
CA ALA A 69 12.02 -3.38 3.14
C ALA A 69 12.80 -4.56 2.58
N PHE A 70 12.95 -5.61 3.40
CA PHE A 70 13.66 -6.84 3.03
C PHE A 70 15.14 -6.61 2.66
N GLY A 71 15.74 -5.53 3.13
CA GLY A 71 17.16 -5.26 2.88
C GLY A 71 17.49 -5.15 1.39
N ASN A 72 18.52 -5.86 0.95
CA ASN A 72 19.01 -5.78 -0.43
C ASN A 72 18.39 -6.80 -1.38
N GLU A 73 17.30 -7.45 -0.99
CA GLU A 73 16.70 -8.47 -1.83
C GLU A 73 16.11 -7.86 -3.09
N SER A 74 16.25 -8.58 -4.22
CA SER A 74 15.82 -8.11 -5.53
C SER A 74 14.43 -8.56 -5.93
N ASN A 75 13.85 -9.52 -5.22
CA ASN A 75 12.56 -10.11 -5.58
C ASN A 75 11.42 -9.44 -4.80
N VAL A 76 11.35 -8.13 -4.86
CA VAL A 76 10.38 -7.37 -4.09
C VAL A 76 9.42 -6.67 -5.04
N ILE A 77 8.13 -6.99 -4.90
CA ILE A 77 7.05 -6.34 -5.63
C ILE A 77 6.38 -5.35 -4.69
N VAL A 78 6.24 -4.13 -5.14
CA VAL A 78 5.52 -3.08 -4.40
C VAL A 78 4.13 -2.94 -5.00
N LEU A 79 3.10 -3.09 -4.15
CA LEU A 79 1.71 -2.87 -4.54
C LEU A 79 1.20 -1.65 -3.79
N SER A 80 0.86 -0.60 -4.53
CA SER A 80 0.32 0.63 -3.95
C SER A 80 -1.17 0.74 -4.29
N ASN A 81 -2.00 0.85 -3.26
CA ASN A 81 -3.45 0.89 -3.41
C ASN A 81 -3.98 2.31 -3.25
N HIS A 82 -4.71 2.76 -4.25
CA HIS A 82 -5.33 4.09 -4.27
C HIS A 82 -6.76 4.00 -4.78
N LEU A 83 -7.57 4.98 -4.41
CA LEU A 83 -8.91 5.14 -4.98
C LEU A 83 -8.92 6.32 -5.93
N ARG A 84 -9.70 6.20 -7.01
CA ARG A 84 -9.89 7.27 -7.97
C ARG A 84 -11.34 7.73 -7.94
N ASN A 85 -11.53 9.03 -8.04
CA ASN A 85 -12.86 9.63 -8.13
C ASN A 85 -12.97 10.71 -9.19
N GLU A 86 -12.07 10.70 -10.16
CA GLU A 86 -12.12 11.66 -11.27
C GLU A 86 -13.05 11.15 -12.37
N ASP A 87 -12.53 10.91 -13.56
CA ASP A 87 -13.35 10.50 -14.70
C ASP A 87 -13.83 9.06 -14.63
N GLY A 88 -13.47 8.35 -13.62
CA GLY A 88 -13.89 6.99 -13.39
C GLY A 88 -13.70 6.68 -11.93
N GLU A 89 -14.75 6.26 -11.28
CA GLU A 89 -14.67 5.82 -9.91
C GLU A 89 -14.06 4.43 -9.87
N GLY A 90 -13.29 4.15 -8.85
CA GLY A 90 -12.79 2.81 -8.66
C GLY A 90 -11.47 2.75 -7.93
N LEU A 91 -10.99 1.52 -7.84
CA LEU A 91 -9.72 1.20 -7.23
C LEU A 91 -8.61 1.26 -8.28
N GLU A 92 -7.54 1.93 -7.94
CA GLU A 92 -6.32 1.89 -8.74
C GLU A 92 -5.23 1.19 -7.93
N VAL A 93 -4.62 0.19 -8.52
CA VAL A 93 -3.47 -0.49 -7.93
C VAL A 93 -2.28 -0.26 -8.83
N VAL A 94 -1.24 0.33 -8.27
CA VAL A 94 0.03 0.53 -8.97
C VAL A 94 1.02 -0.48 -8.41
N TYR A 95 1.73 -1.16 -9.29
CA TYR A 95 2.72 -2.12 -8.85
C TYR A 95 4.04 -1.91 -9.59
N ALA A 96 5.11 -2.30 -8.95
CA ALA A 96 6.45 -2.24 -9.54
C ALA A 96 7.35 -3.30 -8.93
N LEU A 97 8.30 -3.76 -9.71
CA LEU A 97 9.37 -4.60 -9.21
C LEU A 97 10.48 -3.67 -8.73
N ARG A 98 10.86 -3.80 -7.49
CA ARG A 98 11.93 -2.98 -6.91
C ARG A 98 13.30 -3.53 -7.35
N ASN A 99 14.15 -2.63 -7.80
CA ASN A 99 15.52 -2.97 -8.16
C ASN A 99 16.50 -2.57 -7.06
#